data_f5226c24cb09584a8179ad1edbafd8d4
#
_entry.id   f5226c24cb09584a8179ad1edbafd8d4
#
_cell.length_a   1.000
_cell.length_b   1.000
_cell.length_c   1.000
_cell.angle_alpha   90.00
_cell.angle_beta   90.00
_cell.angle_gamma   90.00
#
_symmetry.space_group_name_H-M   'P 1'
#
loop_
_entity.id
_entity.type
_entity.pdbx_description
1 polymer ?
#
loop_
_entity_poly.entity_id
_entity_poly.type
_entity_poly.pdbx_seq_one_letter_code
_entity_poly.pdbx_strand_id
1 'polypeptide(L)'
;NGIKRNKFVYSVLSVFVNLFRSVPFLILIIYILPISKALINKMTGPTAAIIPLTVSAIPFVARIFENALKEVDYGTLEASISIGSSDREIIKVMLSEALPTLVNGITLTVINLIGYSAMAGTVGAQGLGDLAITYGYHRFDYVQMTVPVVIIILLVQIIQLLGNYISKRINKKISI
;
A
#
# COMPACT_ATOMS: atom_id res chain seq x y z
N ASN A 1 -18.97 -5.31 -12.54
CA ASN A 1 -18.56 -6.31 -13.52
C ASN A 1 -17.64 -7.30 -12.81
N GLY A 2 -18.09 -8.49 -12.46
CA GLY A 2 -17.31 -9.55 -11.81
C GLY A 2 -17.96 -10.90 -12.08
N ILE A 3 -17.14 -11.97 -12.02
CA ILE A 3 -17.54 -13.36 -12.29
C ILE A 3 -18.68 -13.80 -11.36
N LYS A 4 -18.68 -13.35 -10.09
CA LYS A 4 -19.76 -13.55 -9.12
C LYS A 4 -20.12 -12.21 -8.48
N ARG A 5 -21.13 -11.56 -9.03
CA ARG A 5 -21.56 -10.22 -8.62
C ARG A 5 -22.43 -10.29 -7.36
N ASN A 6 -21.87 -9.88 -6.20
CA ASN A 6 -22.64 -9.65 -4.97
C ASN A 6 -22.58 -8.17 -4.59
N LYS A 7 -23.62 -7.42 -4.93
CA LYS A 7 -23.69 -5.96 -4.70
C LYS A 7 -23.63 -5.61 -3.21
N PHE A 8 -24.21 -6.41 -2.34
CA PHE A 8 -24.23 -6.15 -0.91
C PHE A 8 -22.83 -6.26 -0.31
N VAL A 9 -22.13 -7.38 -0.58
CA VAL A 9 -20.73 -7.58 -0.11
C VAL A 9 -19.83 -6.49 -0.63
N TYR A 10 -19.94 -6.15 -1.92
CA TYR A 10 -19.15 -5.06 -2.52
C TYR A 10 -19.40 -3.72 -1.82
N SER A 11 -20.67 -3.37 -1.57
CA SER A 11 -21.03 -2.09 -0.93
C SER A 11 -20.48 -2.01 0.49
N VAL A 12 -20.65 -3.06 1.29
CA VAL A 12 -20.12 -3.13 2.67
C VAL A 12 -18.60 -3.00 2.69
N LEU A 13 -17.90 -3.78 1.86
CA LEU A 13 -16.43 -3.73 1.79
C LEU A 13 -15.94 -2.36 1.30
N SER A 14 -16.62 -1.77 0.31
CA SER A 14 -16.24 -0.45 -0.23
C SER A 14 -16.40 0.65 0.81
N VAL A 15 -17.49 0.62 1.61
CA VAL A 15 -17.68 1.57 2.72
C VAL A 15 -16.58 1.40 3.76
N PHE A 16 -16.29 0.16 4.15
CA PHE A 16 -15.25 -0.15 5.13
C PHE A 16 -13.87 0.34 4.67
N VAL A 17 -13.48 0.01 3.44
CA VAL A 17 -12.22 0.47 2.83
C VAL A 17 -12.14 2.00 2.79
N ASN A 18 -13.22 2.68 2.40
CA ASN A 18 -13.24 4.14 2.34
C ASN A 18 -13.12 4.76 3.73
N LEU A 19 -13.80 4.21 4.73
CA LEU A 19 -13.77 4.70 6.11
C LEU A 19 -12.35 4.63 6.69
N PHE A 20 -11.67 3.49 6.56
CA PHE A 20 -10.30 3.35 7.05
C PHE A 20 -9.30 4.25 6.31
N ARG A 21 -9.50 4.50 5.01
CA ARG A 21 -8.65 5.44 4.24
C ARG A 21 -8.90 6.90 4.58
N SER A 22 -10.04 7.24 5.15
CA SER A 22 -10.36 8.62 5.56
C SER A 22 -9.72 9.02 6.88
N VAL A 23 -9.24 8.05 7.67
CA VAL A 23 -8.57 8.35 8.95
C VAL A 23 -7.11 8.71 8.70
N PRO A 24 -6.63 9.90 9.14
CA PRO A 24 -5.23 10.24 9.07
C PRO A 24 -4.36 9.21 9.81
N PHE A 25 -3.24 8.78 9.19
CA PHE A 25 -2.41 7.70 9.76
C PHE A 25 -1.94 7.99 11.18
N LEU A 26 -1.58 9.25 11.48
CA LEU A 26 -1.15 9.65 12.83
C LEU A 26 -2.22 9.41 13.90
N ILE A 27 -3.48 9.61 13.54
CA ILE A 27 -4.62 9.34 14.44
C ILE A 27 -4.85 7.82 14.52
N LEU A 28 -4.79 7.14 13.39
CA LEU A 28 -4.99 5.70 13.31
C LEU A 28 -3.98 4.95 14.18
N ILE A 29 -2.69 5.32 14.14
CA ILE A 29 -1.67 4.65 14.95
C ILE A 29 -1.98 4.77 16.42
N ILE A 30 -2.34 5.96 16.91
CA ILE A 30 -2.68 6.19 18.32
C ILE A 30 -3.88 5.33 18.76
N TYR A 31 -4.90 5.23 17.89
CA TYR A 31 -6.09 4.42 18.16
C TYR A 31 -5.81 2.92 18.21
N ILE A 32 -4.81 2.45 17.45
CA ILE A 32 -4.48 1.02 17.32
C ILE A 32 -3.44 0.57 18.36
N LEU A 33 -2.65 1.47 18.95
CA LEU A 33 -1.66 1.11 19.96
C LEU A 33 -2.21 0.27 21.13
N PRO A 34 -3.41 0.53 21.70
CA PRO A 34 -4.00 -0.33 22.72
C PRO A 34 -4.24 -1.78 22.22
N ILE A 35 -4.63 -1.93 20.94
CA ILE A 35 -4.80 -3.24 20.30
C ILE A 35 -3.44 -3.92 20.13
N SER A 36 -2.40 -3.17 19.73
CA SER A 36 -1.02 -3.68 19.68
C SER A 36 -0.57 -4.18 21.04
N LYS A 37 -0.87 -3.45 22.12
CA LYS A 37 -0.60 -3.89 23.49
C LYS A 37 -1.31 -5.19 23.83
N ALA A 38 -2.58 -5.32 23.47
CA ALA A 38 -3.36 -6.54 23.75
C ALA A 38 -2.83 -7.77 23.01
N LEU A 39 -2.33 -7.59 21.75
CA LEU A 39 -1.89 -8.69 20.89
C LEU A 39 -0.42 -9.09 21.14
N ILE A 40 0.46 -8.13 21.33
CA ILE A 40 1.91 -8.36 21.40
C ILE A 40 2.54 -7.83 22.69
N ASN A 41 1.75 -7.36 23.64
CA ASN A 41 2.16 -6.82 24.94
C ASN A 41 3.15 -5.65 24.85
N LYS A 42 3.11 -4.87 23.73
CA LYS A 42 3.97 -3.69 23.50
C LYS A 42 3.13 -2.54 22.98
N MET A 43 3.35 -1.32 23.49
CA MET A 43 2.73 -0.07 23.02
C MET A 43 3.71 0.81 22.23
N THR A 44 5.00 0.60 22.38
CA THR A 44 6.06 1.40 21.76
C THR A 44 7.07 0.52 21.06
N GLY A 45 7.91 1.12 20.24
CA GLY A 45 8.95 0.42 19.50
C GLY A 45 8.51 -0.07 18.12
N PRO A 46 9.47 -0.53 17.31
CA PRO A 46 9.22 -0.94 15.91
C PRO A 46 8.16 -2.04 15.79
N THR A 47 8.18 -3.00 16.71
CA THR A 47 7.24 -4.13 16.69
C THR A 47 5.79 -3.67 16.94
N ALA A 48 5.57 -2.69 17.83
CA ALA A 48 4.24 -2.16 18.09
C ALA A 48 3.65 -1.42 16.88
N ALA A 49 4.50 -0.79 16.07
CA ALA A 49 4.11 -0.06 14.88
C ALA A 49 3.69 -0.98 13.71
N ILE A 50 4.06 -2.26 13.71
CA ILE A 50 3.70 -3.20 12.63
C ILE A 50 2.19 -3.32 12.49
N ILE A 51 1.45 -3.41 13.59
CA ILE A 51 -0.01 -3.60 13.56
C ILE A 51 -0.72 -2.41 12.91
N PRO A 52 -0.53 -1.14 13.37
CA PRO A 52 -1.16 0.00 12.73
C PRO A 52 -0.71 0.22 11.28
N LEU A 53 0.56 -0.05 10.93
CA LEU A 53 1.04 -0.01 9.56
C LEU A 53 0.30 -1.03 8.68
N THR A 54 0.14 -2.26 9.17
CA THR A 54 -0.60 -3.31 8.46
C THR A 54 -2.07 -2.91 8.28
N VAL A 55 -2.73 -2.45 9.33
CA VAL A 55 -4.14 -2.01 9.27
C VAL A 55 -4.33 -0.86 8.27
N SER A 56 -3.38 0.07 8.18
CA SER A 56 -3.43 1.17 7.21
C SER A 56 -3.19 0.69 5.77
N ALA A 57 -2.34 -0.33 5.58
CA ALA A 57 -2.01 -0.86 4.26
C ALA A 57 -3.15 -1.65 3.62
N ILE A 58 -3.90 -2.43 4.40
CA ILE A 58 -4.97 -3.32 3.91
C ILE A 58 -5.98 -2.57 3.00
N PRO A 59 -6.65 -1.50 3.45
CA PRO A 59 -7.64 -0.80 2.63
C PRO A 59 -7.01 -0.10 1.42
N PHE A 60 -5.75 0.32 1.53
CA PHE A 60 -5.03 0.93 0.43
C PHE A 60 -4.72 -0.10 -0.68
N VAL A 61 -4.18 -1.25 -0.31
CA VAL A 61 -3.91 -2.37 -1.22
C VAL A 61 -5.21 -2.87 -1.86
N ALA A 62 -6.28 -3.06 -1.08
CA ALA A 62 -7.58 -3.48 -1.59
C ALA A 62 -8.09 -2.56 -2.71
N ARG A 63 -7.94 -1.24 -2.55
CA ARG A 63 -8.36 -0.27 -3.57
C ARG A 63 -7.45 -0.31 -4.80
N ILE A 64 -6.15 -0.53 -4.63
CA ILE A 64 -5.22 -0.70 -5.76
C ILE A 64 -5.61 -1.90 -6.61
N PHE A 65 -5.86 -3.05 -5.98
CA PHE A 65 -6.30 -4.25 -6.68
C PHE A 65 -7.64 -4.03 -7.39
N GLU A 66 -8.60 -3.40 -6.72
CA GLU A 66 -9.89 -3.09 -7.33
C GLU A 66 -9.73 -2.21 -8.58
N ASN A 67 -8.94 -1.14 -8.50
CA ASN A 67 -8.73 -0.23 -9.61
C ASN A 67 -7.99 -0.93 -10.76
N ALA A 68 -6.91 -1.64 -10.47
CA ALA A 68 -6.14 -2.36 -11.49
C ALA A 68 -6.98 -3.40 -12.25
N LEU A 69 -7.86 -4.13 -11.55
CA LEU A 69 -8.76 -5.09 -12.18
C LEU A 69 -9.89 -4.42 -12.98
N LYS A 70 -10.29 -3.19 -12.62
CA LYS A 70 -11.29 -2.41 -13.38
C LYS A 70 -10.72 -1.78 -14.65
N GLU A 71 -9.41 -1.56 -14.71
CA GLU A 71 -8.72 -1.03 -15.89
C GLU A 71 -8.55 -2.06 -17.01
N VAL A 72 -8.72 -3.35 -16.73
CA VAL A 72 -8.64 -4.40 -17.74
C VAL A 72 -9.70 -4.17 -18.81
N ASP A 73 -9.26 -4.16 -20.08
CA ASP A 73 -10.14 -3.93 -21.22
C ASP A 73 -11.26 -4.96 -21.32
N TYR A 74 -12.48 -4.46 -21.51
CA TYR A 74 -13.67 -5.30 -21.61
C TYR A 74 -13.60 -6.24 -22.83
N GLY A 75 -13.01 -5.79 -23.95
CA GLY A 75 -12.84 -6.61 -25.16
C GLY A 75 -12.00 -7.85 -24.90
N THR A 76 -10.94 -7.76 -24.10
CA THR A 76 -10.10 -8.91 -23.69
C THR A 76 -10.92 -9.94 -22.88
N LEU A 77 -11.78 -9.46 -22.00
CA LEU A 77 -12.66 -10.34 -21.23
C LEU A 77 -13.75 -10.99 -22.10
N GLU A 78 -14.36 -10.23 -22.98
CA GLU A 78 -15.39 -10.70 -23.92
C GLU A 78 -14.82 -11.77 -24.87
N ALA A 79 -13.62 -11.55 -25.40
CA ALA A 79 -12.92 -12.52 -26.23
C ALA A 79 -12.67 -13.82 -25.46
N SER A 80 -12.21 -13.74 -24.21
CA SER A 80 -11.98 -14.91 -23.36
C SER A 80 -13.26 -15.70 -23.09
N ILE A 81 -14.38 -15.02 -22.87
CA ILE A 81 -15.68 -15.64 -22.66
C ILE A 81 -16.17 -16.31 -23.96
N SER A 82 -15.98 -15.66 -25.11
CA SER A 82 -16.45 -16.14 -26.42
C SER A 82 -15.78 -17.42 -26.87
N ILE A 83 -14.51 -17.67 -26.47
CA ILE A 83 -13.80 -18.92 -26.72
C ILE A 83 -14.09 -20.01 -25.67
N GLY A 84 -15.02 -19.76 -24.75
CA GLY A 84 -15.44 -20.73 -23.75
C GLY A 84 -14.50 -20.91 -22.57
N SER A 85 -13.69 -19.90 -22.24
CA SER A 85 -12.77 -19.96 -21.09
C SER A 85 -13.52 -20.17 -19.78
N SER A 86 -12.95 -21.00 -18.91
CA SER A 86 -13.45 -21.20 -17.54
C SER A 86 -13.24 -19.97 -16.67
N ASP A 87 -13.98 -19.84 -15.56
CA ASP A 87 -13.84 -18.74 -14.60
C ASP A 87 -12.39 -18.57 -14.14
N ARG A 88 -11.64 -19.66 -13.97
CA ARG A 88 -10.23 -19.63 -13.55
C ARG A 88 -9.30 -19.05 -14.63
N GLU A 89 -9.57 -19.36 -15.88
CA GLU A 89 -8.80 -18.81 -17.01
C GLU A 89 -9.09 -17.33 -17.17
N ILE A 90 -10.34 -16.92 -17.05
CA ILE A 90 -10.72 -15.50 -17.08
C ILE A 90 -10.02 -14.71 -15.96
N ILE A 91 -9.99 -15.24 -14.73
CA ILE A 91 -9.28 -14.60 -13.60
C ILE A 91 -7.78 -14.49 -13.92
N LYS A 92 -7.18 -15.51 -14.51
CA LYS A 92 -5.76 -15.52 -14.89
C LYS A 92 -5.45 -14.46 -15.94
N VAL A 93 -6.29 -14.33 -16.96
CA VAL A 93 -6.18 -13.27 -17.97
C VAL A 93 -6.31 -11.90 -17.33
N MET A 94 -7.35 -11.66 -16.51
CA MET A 94 -7.52 -10.40 -15.79
C MET A 94 -6.31 -10.00 -14.94
N LEU A 95 -5.75 -10.95 -14.19
CA LEU A 95 -4.57 -10.70 -13.37
C LEU A 95 -3.33 -10.43 -14.22
N SER A 96 -3.17 -11.13 -15.34
CA SER A 96 -2.06 -10.92 -16.26
C SER A 96 -2.08 -9.54 -16.88
N GLU A 97 -3.24 -9.10 -17.38
CA GLU A 97 -3.43 -7.76 -17.94
C GLU A 97 -3.28 -6.65 -16.90
N ALA A 98 -3.80 -6.87 -15.68
CA ALA A 98 -3.68 -5.91 -14.58
C ALA A 98 -2.27 -5.83 -13.96
N LEU A 99 -1.37 -6.77 -14.29
CA LEU A 99 -0.09 -6.93 -13.59
C LEU A 99 0.79 -5.67 -13.59
N PRO A 100 0.96 -4.91 -14.70
CA PRO A 100 1.73 -3.67 -14.71
C PRO A 100 1.18 -2.62 -13.74
N THR A 101 -0.14 -2.43 -13.74
CA THR A 101 -0.84 -1.51 -12.83
C THR A 101 -0.74 -1.96 -11.39
N LEU A 102 -0.83 -3.27 -11.11
CA LEU A 102 -0.64 -3.84 -9.78
C LEU A 102 0.78 -3.59 -9.26
N VAL A 103 1.82 -3.78 -10.08
CA VAL A 103 3.21 -3.51 -9.69
C VAL A 103 3.40 -2.04 -9.33
N ASN A 104 2.87 -1.12 -10.14
CA ASN A 104 2.92 0.31 -9.84
C ASN A 104 2.18 0.62 -8.53
N GLY A 105 1.02 0.04 -8.32
CA GLY A 105 0.23 0.21 -7.10
C GLY A 105 0.92 -0.33 -5.85
N ILE A 106 1.56 -1.50 -5.93
CA ILE A 106 2.36 -2.06 -4.84
C ILE A 106 3.57 -1.16 -4.55
N THR A 107 4.24 -0.64 -5.58
CA THR A 107 5.34 0.31 -5.42
C THR A 107 4.89 1.55 -4.65
N LEU A 108 3.76 2.16 -5.01
CA LEU A 108 3.17 3.28 -4.29
C LEU A 108 2.79 2.92 -2.84
N THR A 109 2.31 1.69 -2.61
CA THR A 109 2.02 1.21 -1.25
C THR A 109 3.27 1.19 -0.39
N VAL A 110 4.37 0.64 -0.91
CA VAL A 110 5.65 0.58 -0.19
C VAL A 110 6.15 1.99 0.12
N ILE A 111 6.09 2.92 -0.83
CA ILE A 111 6.48 4.32 -0.63
C ILE A 111 5.63 4.99 0.45
N ASN A 112 4.30 4.80 0.43
CA ASN A 112 3.41 5.33 1.46
C ASN A 112 3.71 4.74 2.85
N LEU A 113 4.01 3.42 2.93
CA LEU A 113 4.39 2.78 4.18
C LEU A 113 5.71 3.31 4.75
N ILE A 114 6.67 3.70 3.91
CA ILE A 114 7.89 4.39 4.36
C ILE A 114 7.53 5.72 5.01
N GLY A 115 6.66 6.51 4.38
CA GLY A 115 6.16 7.77 4.96
C GLY A 115 5.43 7.55 6.28
N TYR A 116 4.57 6.54 6.36
CA TYR A 116 3.87 6.17 7.61
C TYR A 116 4.81 5.66 8.70
N SER A 117 5.84 4.90 8.32
CA SER A 117 6.89 4.44 9.23
C SER A 117 7.68 5.62 9.82
N ALA A 118 7.95 6.65 9.01
CA ALA A 118 8.57 7.88 9.51
C ALA A 118 7.65 8.60 10.51
N MET A 119 6.33 8.68 10.25
CA MET A 119 5.36 9.24 11.19
C MET A 119 5.24 8.40 12.47
N ALA A 120 5.39 7.08 12.39
CA ALA A 120 5.35 6.20 13.55
C ALA A 120 6.51 6.47 14.54
N GLY A 121 7.59 7.14 14.11
CA GLY A 121 8.64 7.65 14.99
C GLY A 121 8.12 8.55 16.10
N THR A 122 7.08 9.37 15.85
CA THR A 122 6.46 10.25 16.85
C THR A 122 5.86 9.50 18.05
N VAL A 123 5.52 8.23 17.87
CA VAL A 123 4.98 7.36 18.93
C VAL A 123 6.01 6.32 19.41
N GLY A 124 7.29 6.61 19.18
CA GLY A 124 8.42 5.80 19.66
C GLY A 124 8.68 4.52 18.86
N ALA A 125 8.29 4.48 17.57
CA ALA A 125 8.58 3.33 16.71
C ALA A 125 10.05 3.22 16.31
N GLN A 126 10.87 4.21 16.64
CA GLN A 126 12.27 4.31 16.24
C GLN A 126 12.45 4.44 14.70
N GLY A 127 13.70 4.46 14.23
CA GLY A 127 14.03 4.55 12.81
C GLY A 127 14.33 5.98 12.33
N LEU A 128 14.40 6.16 11.01
CA LEU A 128 14.81 7.44 10.41
C LEU A 128 13.85 8.59 10.75
N GLY A 129 12.55 8.32 10.84
CA GLY A 129 11.55 9.32 11.23
C GLY A 129 11.72 9.79 12.67
N ASP A 130 11.99 8.87 13.59
CA ASP A 130 12.28 9.21 14.99
C ASP A 130 13.56 10.03 15.12
N LEU A 131 14.60 9.67 14.38
CA LEU A 131 15.84 10.47 14.33
C LEU A 131 15.58 11.90 13.86
N ALA A 132 14.81 12.07 12.79
CA ALA A 132 14.48 13.40 12.26
C ALA A 132 13.67 14.23 13.24
N ILE A 133 12.72 13.62 13.96
CA ILE A 133 11.80 14.32 14.86
C ILE A 133 12.45 14.53 16.23
N THR A 134 12.96 13.47 16.85
CA THR A 134 13.46 13.52 18.23
C THR A 134 14.79 14.28 18.34
N TYR A 135 15.71 14.00 17.43
CA TYR A 135 17.04 14.65 17.48
C TYR A 135 17.11 15.91 16.61
N GLY A 136 16.37 15.95 15.50
CA GLY A 136 16.34 17.13 14.63
C GLY A 136 15.37 18.19 15.13
N TYR A 137 14.05 17.93 15.01
CA TYR A 137 13.00 18.92 15.30
C TYR A 137 12.95 19.35 16.78
N HIS A 138 12.92 18.42 17.73
CA HIS A 138 12.81 18.74 19.15
C HIS A 138 14.07 19.39 19.74
N ARG A 139 15.26 19.16 19.14
CA ARG A 139 16.52 19.77 19.58
C ARG A 139 16.92 20.95 18.72
N PHE A 140 16.13 21.30 17.70
CA PHE A 140 16.45 22.37 16.73
C PHE A 140 17.76 22.15 15.98
N ASP A 141 18.20 20.87 15.83
CA ASP A 141 19.39 20.51 15.08
C ASP A 141 19.02 20.15 13.64
N TYR A 142 19.09 21.15 12.75
CA TYR A 142 18.73 21.00 11.35
C TYR A 142 19.62 20.00 10.59
N VAL A 143 20.86 19.80 11.01
CA VAL A 143 21.76 18.82 10.39
C VAL A 143 21.27 17.41 10.70
N GLN A 144 20.98 17.11 11.96
CA GLN A 144 20.41 15.82 12.37
C GLN A 144 19.01 15.58 11.81
N MET A 145 18.25 16.62 11.47
CA MET A 145 16.97 16.51 10.79
C MET A 145 17.15 16.19 9.29
N THR A 146 18.09 16.87 8.64
CA THR A 146 18.27 16.79 7.18
C THR A 146 18.82 15.42 6.74
N VAL A 147 19.74 14.83 7.49
CA VAL A 147 20.37 13.55 7.11
C VAL A 147 19.33 12.41 6.96
N PRO A 148 18.47 12.11 7.95
CA PRO A 148 17.43 11.09 7.76
C PRO A 148 16.47 11.41 6.61
N VAL A 149 16.11 12.68 6.40
CA VAL A 149 15.22 13.09 5.32
C VAL A 149 15.83 12.80 3.96
N VAL A 150 17.12 13.13 3.76
CA VAL A 150 17.82 12.80 2.51
C VAL A 150 17.88 11.29 2.28
N ILE A 151 18.17 10.51 3.32
CA ILE A 151 18.18 9.04 3.23
C ILE A 151 16.81 8.51 2.81
N ILE A 152 15.71 9.00 3.41
CA ILE A 152 14.34 8.61 3.04
C ILE A 152 14.06 8.97 1.58
N ILE A 153 14.42 10.16 1.12
CA ILE A 153 14.25 10.58 -0.27
C ILE A 153 14.97 9.63 -1.22
N LEU A 154 16.24 9.32 -0.96
CA LEU A 154 17.02 8.40 -1.79
C LEU A 154 16.42 7.01 -1.83
N LEU A 155 15.98 6.48 -0.68
CA LEU A 155 15.35 5.18 -0.57
C LEU A 155 14.04 5.12 -1.37
N VAL A 156 13.19 6.14 -1.26
CA VAL A 156 11.95 6.27 -2.04
C VAL A 156 12.24 6.33 -3.53
N GLN A 157 13.25 7.10 -3.96
CA GLN A 157 13.64 7.18 -5.38
C GLN A 157 14.11 5.83 -5.93
N ILE A 158 14.92 5.09 -5.17
CA ILE A 158 15.37 3.74 -5.57
C ILE A 158 14.16 2.81 -5.75
N ILE A 159 13.23 2.79 -4.80
CA ILE A 159 12.03 1.96 -4.87
C ILE A 159 11.16 2.34 -6.07
N GLN A 160 10.97 3.64 -6.31
CA GLN A 160 10.20 4.14 -7.46
C GLN A 160 10.83 3.73 -8.79
N LEU A 161 12.16 3.85 -8.91
CA LEU A 161 12.88 3.45 -10.13
C LEU A 161 12.77 1.93 -10.37
N LEU A 162 12.91 1.12 -9.33
CA LEU A 162 12.75 -0.33 -9.41
C LEU A 162 11.33 -0.72 -9.81
N GLY A 163 10.31 -0.12 -9.19
CA GLY A 163 8.91 -0.37 -9.52
C GLY A 163 8.58 -0.02 -10.97
N ASN A 164 9.02 1.15 -11.42
CA ASN A 164 8.85 1.59 -12.81
C ASN A 164 9.56 0.66 -13.80
N TYR A 165 10.77 0.20 -13.47
CA TYR A 165 11.52 -0.72 -14.32
C TYR A 165 10.81 -2.08 -14.45
N ILE A 166 10.34 -2.63 -13.34
CA ILE A 166 9.61 -3.92 -13.31
C ILE A 166 8.32 -3.79 -14.11
N SER A 167 7.52 -2.75 -13.85
CA SER A 167 6.25 -2.50 -14.54
C SER A 167 6.44 -2.39 -16.06
N LYS A 168 7.45 -1.63 -16.51
CA LYS A 168 7.78 -1.49 -17.93
C LYS A 168 8.22 -2.81 -18.58
N ARG A 169 8.95 -3.65 -17.86
CA ARG A 169 9.35 -4.96 -18.38
C ARG A 169 8.17 -5.92 -18.55
N ILE A 170 7.22 -5.88 -17.63
CA ILE A 170 6.01 -6.68 -17.69
C ILE A 170 5.14 -6.20 -18.86
N ASN A 171 4.93 -4.90 -18.98
CA ASN A 171 4.10 -4.32 -20.05
C ASN A 171 4.62 -4.68 -21.45
N LYS A 172 5.94 -4.65 -21.68
CA LYS A 172 6.55 -5.08 -22.95
C LYS A 172 6.29 -6.55 -23.31
N LYS A 173 6.05 -7.42 -22.33
CA LYS A 173 5.73 -8.84 -22.58
C LYS A 173 4.27 -9.06 -22.95
N ILE A 174 3.39 -8.13 -22.57
CA ILE A 174 1.95 -8.20 -22.86
C ILE A 174 1.64 -7.59 -24.24
N SER A 175 2.47 -6.65 -24.71
CA SER A 175 2.28 -5.95 -25.99
C SER A 175 2.88 -6.66 -27.22
N ILE A 176 3.34 -7.91 -27.10
CA ILE A 176 3.79 -8.81 -28.19
C ILE A 176 2.71 -9.85 -28.44
#